data_0bf82a4d491159d5690b83fa0fa61136
#
_entry.id   0bf82a4d491159d5690b83fa0fa61136
#
_cell.length_a   1.000
_cell.length_b   1.000
_cell.length_c   1.000
_cell.angle_alpha   90.00
_cell.angle_beta   90.00
_cell.angle_gamma   90.00
#
_symmetry.space_group_name_H-M   'P 1'
#
loop_
_entity.id
_entity.type
_entity.pdbx_description
1 polymer ?
#
loop_
_entity_poly.entity_id
_entity_poly.type
_entity_poly.pdbx_seq_one_letter_code
_entity_poly.pdbx_strand_id
1 'polypeptide(L)'
;MSFKIYGENIEPGTRRFLRMKIARMLNGGNLSIPLHVIRGEEGPVLGLVSSNHGAEYYHNRTVRRIVNETDPSEVKGTILAIPVANPLAFSHKTRVSPNPPEETVDFANLNRVFPGRRSTPLFGSLEPTDISLTMKMAATITENFVRRCDYILDFHGHGRGGALKKMLYNGVNGAAELAHVFGLGIIHDPITASGGEWKGAYMPMTSYSGSIGIPGMAPEIGGASHSEPFEKECERLGVQGVRNVMAHLKMTEHEIVLPEKQFYFRRAPHVRATNGGYLVSNMVPEDVGIGRPTREVSKGEVLGTVYDPYTLEELEQLKAPVDGLLYMCQISGLIEAQGGGIAVADFEDSKWIE
;
A
#
# COMPACT_ATOMS: atom_id res chain seq x y z
N MET A 1 -5.62 30.47 -8.09
CA MET A 1 -5.56 29.87 -9.46
C MET A 1 -6.62 28.78 -9.59
N SER A 2 -7.15 28.49 -10.80
CA SER A 2 -8.11 27.39 -10.99
C SER A 2 -7.39 26.03 -10.92
N PHE A 3 -7.93 25.08 -10.15
CA PHE A 3 -7.43 23.71 -10.12
C PHE A 3 -8.28 22.87 -11.07
N LYS A 4 -7.65 22.42 -12.17
CA LYS A 4 -8.33 21.63 -13.19
C LYS A 4 -7.91 20.17 -13.12
N ILE A 5 -8.87 19.25 -12.97
CA ILE A 5 -8.61 17.81 -12.92
C ILE A 5 -9.71 17.05 -13.69
N TYR A 6 -9.32 16.06 -14.48
CA TYR A 6 -10.21 15.24 -15.29
C TYR A 6 -11.24 16.07 -16.09
N GLY A 7 -10.79 17.22 -16.63
CA GLY A 7 -11.62 18.14 -17.42
C GLY A 7 -12.48 19.13 -16.64
N GLU A 8 -12.62 18.98 -15.33
CA GLU A 8 -13.40 19.85 -14.46
C GLU A 8 -12.56 20.91 -13.74
N ASN A 9 -13.10 22.11 -13.61
CA ASN A 9 -12.56 23.14 -12.73
C ASN A 9 -13.14 22.91 -11.32
N ILE A 10 -12.27 22.83 -10.33
CA ILE A 10 -12.66 22.67 -8.93
C ILE A 10 -12.43 24.00 -8.21
N GLU A 11 -13.47 24.57 -7.64
CA GLU A 11 -13.38 25.82 -6.90
C GLU A 11 -12.86 25.60 -5.46
N PRO A 12 -12.15 26.57 -4.86
CA PRO A 12 -11.79 26.51 -3.44
C PRO A 12 -13.01 26.35 -2.53
N GLY A 13 -12.82 25.72 -1.37
CA GLY A 13 -13.88 25.43 -0.42
C GLY A 13 -14.88 24.37 -0.89
N THR A 14 -14.53 23.56 -1.89
CA THR A 14 -15.46 22.58 -2.47
C THR A 14 -14.97 21.15 -2.40
N ARG A 15 -15.94 20.23 -2.45
CA ARG A 15 -15.73 18.79 -2.58
C ARG A 15 -16.37 18.30 -3.86
N ARG A 16 -15.67 17.43 -4.61
CA ARG A 16 -16.18 16.82 -5.84
C ARG A 16 -15.92 15.33 -5.84
N PHE A 17 -16.84 14.60 -6.47
CA PHE A 17 -16.66 13.18 -6.77
C PHE A 17 -16.67 12.99 -8.29
N LEU A 18 -15.61 12.38 -8.80
CA LEU A 18 -15.40 12.12 -10.23
C LEU A 18 -15.29 10.61 -10.47
N ARG A 19 -15.68 10.18 -11.66
CA ARG A 19 -15.49 8.81 -12.14
C ARG A 19 -14.58 8.84 -13.35
N MET A 20 -13.32 8.47 -13.18
CA MET A 20 -12.34 8.37 -14.26
C MET A 20 -12.66 7.11 -15.08
N LYS A 21 -13.23 7.30 -16.27
CA LYS A 21 -13.65 6.19 -17.16
C LYS A 21 -12.42 5.50 -17.75
N ILE A 22 -12.39 4.18 -17.67
CA ILE A 22 -11.35 3.31 -18.24
C ILE A 22 -11.82 2.64 -19.52
N ALA A 23 -12.93 1.90 -19.43
CA ALA A 23 -13.47 1.11 -20.54
C ALA A 23 -14.97 0.83 -20.37
N ARG A 24 -15.63 0.41 -21.44
CA ARG A 24 -16.91 -0.27 -21.38
C ARG A 24 -16.65 -1.78 -21.28
N MET A 25 -17.31 -2.42 -20.32
CA MET A 25 -17.16 -3.85 -20.07
C MET A 25 -18.12 -4.66 -20.96
N LEU A 26 -17.85 -5.97 -21.10
CA LEU A 26 -18.69 -6.87 -21.92
C LEU A 26 -20.14 -6.96 -21.44
N ASN A 27 -20.38 -6.77 -20.14
CA ASN A 27 -21.73 -6.70 -19.55
C ASN A 27 -22.46 -5.38 -19.83
N GLY A 28 -21.88 -4.48 -20.62
CA GLY A 28 -22.43 -3.17 -20.96
C GLY A 28 -22.18 -2.07 -19.90
N GLY A 29 -21.66 -2.42 -18.71
CA GLY A 29 -21.29 -1.47 -17.67
C GLY A 29 -20.02 -0.70 -18.00
N ASN A 30 -19.71 0.34 -17.21
CA ASN A 30 -18.48 1.09 -17.32
C ASN A 30 -17.50 0.69 -16.21
N LEU A 31 -16.28 0.34 -16.59
CA LEU A 31 -15.15 0.31 -15.67
C LEU A 31 -14.68 1.75 -15.45
N SER A 32 -14.64 2.18 -14.20
CA SER A 32 -14.17 3.51 -13.83
C SER A 32 -13.48 3.48 -12.48
N ILE A 33 -12.53 4.41 -12.26
CA ILE A 33 -11.83 4.60 -10.99
C ILE A 33 -12.47 5.81 -10.28
N PRO A 34 -12.90 5.67 -9.00
CA PRO A 34 -13.43 6.77 -8.22
C PRO A 34 -12.31 7.75 -7.82
N LEU A 35 -12.57 9.04 -7.95
CA LEU A 35 -11.68 10.09 -7.49
C LEU A 35 -12.48 11.11 -6.68
N HIS A 36 -12.14 11.30 -5.41
CA HIS A 36 -12.63 12.39 -4.60
C HIS A 36 -11.61 13.53 -4.61
N VAL A 37 -12.10 14.75 -4.72
CA VAL A 37 -11.30 15.97 -4.67
C VAL A 37 -11.86 16.83 -3.52
N ILE A 38 -11.01 17.18 -2.58
CA ILE A 38 -11.32 18.14 -1.51
C ILE A 38 -10.36 19.29 -1.72
N ARG A 39 -10.89 20.44 -2.15
CA ARG A 39 -10.08 21.61 -2.42
C ARG A 39 -10.37 22.71 -1.41
N GLY A 40 -9.35 23.09 -0.67
CA GLY A 40 -9.35 24.26 0.19
C GLY A 40 -8.69 25.47 -0.49
N GLU A 41 -7.98 26.26 0.29
CA GLU A 41 -7.16 27.37 -0.20
C GLU A 41 -5.98 26.91 -1.04
N GLU A 42 -5.13 27.83 -1.49
CA GLU A 42 -3.88 27.50 -2.21
C GLU A 42 -2.90 26.77 -1.26
N GLY A 43 -2.26 25.71 -1.74
CA GLY A 43 -1.34 24.88 -0.97
C GLY A 43 -1.00 23.57 -1.69
N PRO A 44 -0.32 22.65 -1.02
CA PRO A 44 0.13 21.41 -1.63
C PRO A 44 -1.03 20.47 -1.99
N VAL A 45 -0.75 19.54 -2.91
CA VAL A 45 -1.68 18.49 -3.33
C VAL A 45 -1.24 17.16 -2.72
N LEU A 46 -2.02 16.64 -1.77
CA LEU A 46 -1.81 15.36 -1.11
C LEU A 46 -2.67 14.28 -1.77
N GLY A 47 -2.04 13.26 -2.32
CA GLY A 47 -2.69 12.08 -2.88
C GLY A 47 -2.85 10.97 -1.85
N LEU A 48 -4.07 10.44 -1.73
CA LEU A 48 -4.39 9.26 -0.93
C LEU A 48 -4.93 8.17 -1.85
N VAL A 49 -4.35 6.99 -1.81
CA VAL A 49 -4.84 5.88 -2.63
C VAL A 49 -4.88 4.59 -1.84
N SER A 50 -5.89 3.76 -2.08
CA SER A 50 -5.99 2.42 -1.52
C SER A 50 -6.51 1.42 -2.55
N SER A 51 -6.44 0.14 -2.20
CA SER A 51 -6.92 -0.96 -3.03
C SER A 51 -6.27 -1.03 -4.42
N ASN A 52 -4.96 -0.75 -4.51
CA ASN A 52 -4.13 -1.19 -5.63
C ASN A 52 -4.18 -2.72 -5.76
N HIS A 53 -4.21 -3.40 -4.62
CA HIS A 53 -4.54 -4.81 -4.50
C HIS A 53 -5.95 -4.93 -3.94
N GLY A 54 -6.86 -5.60 -4.66
CA GLY A 54 -8.27 -5.67 -4.29
C GLY A 54 -8.55 -6.43 -2.99
N ALA A 55 -7.66 -7.34 -2.58
CA ALA A 55 -7.75 -8.03 -1.31
C ALA A 55 -7.41 -7.15 -0.09
N GLU A 56 -6.77 -5.99 -0.30
CA GLU A 56 -6.35 -5.05 0.75
C GLU A 56 -7.38 -3.92 0.93
N TYR A 57 -8.66 -4.24 0.94
CA TYR A 57 -9.80 -3.31 0.85
C TYR A 57 -10.10 -2.54 2.13
N TYR A 58 -9.60 -2.97 3.27
CA TYR A 58 -9.92 -2.38 4.57
C TYR A 58 -9.40 -0.93 4.73
N HIS A 59 -8.38 -0.51 3.99
CA HIS A 59 -7.92 0.89 3.97
C HIS A 59 -8.90 1.84 3.30
N ASN A 60 -9.91 1.33 2.59
CA ASN A 60 -11.03 2.14 2.18
C ASN A 60 -11.70 2.86 3.36
N ARG A 61 -11.68 2.27 4.58
CA ARG A 61 -12.17 2.89 5.82
C ARG A 61 -11.39 4.17 6.16
N THR A 62 -10.05 4.12 6.08
CA THR A 62 -9.18 5.30 6.31
C THR A 62 -9.48 6.40 5.30
N VAL A 63 -9.47 6.07 4.01
CA VAL A 63 -9.74 7.05 2.94
C VAL A 63 -11.14 7.64 3.08
N ARG A 64 -12.16 6.82 3.37
CA ARG A 64 -13.54 7.25 3.62
C ARG A 64 -13.62 8.25 4.77
N ARG A 65 -12.95 7.99 5.88
CA ARG A 65 -12.97 8.90 7.04
C ARG A 65 -12.33 10.24 6.70
N ILE A 66 -11.15 10.23 6.10
CA ILE A 66 -10.49 11.47 5.68
C ILE A 66 -11.39 12.26 4.72
N VAL A 67 -11.95 11.61 3.70
CA VAL A 67 -12.82 12.26 2.72
C VAL A 67 -14.07 12.85 3.39
N ASN A 68 -14.69 12.14 4.33
CA ASN A 68 -15.95 12.59 4.93
C ASN A 68 -15.77 13.61 6.06
N GLU A 69 -14.68 13.48 6.84
CA GLU A 69 -14.45 14.31 8.04
C GLU A 69 -13.66 15.60 7.74
N THR A 70 -13.01 15.71 6.56
CA THR A 70 -12.26 16.93 6.21
C THR A 70 -13.17 17.99 5.66
N ASP A 71 -13.26 19.16 6.31
CA ASP A 71 -13.96 20.34 5.78
C ASP A 71 -13.05 21.05 4.76
N PRO A 72 -13.49 21.24 3.50
CA PRO A 72 -12.70 21.98 2.51
C PRO A 72 -12.32 23.40 2.93
N SER A 73 -13.13 24.05 3.78
CA SER A 73 -12.86 25.41 4.25
C SER A 73 -11.72 25.50 5.27
N GLU A 74 -11.34 24.35 5.88
CA GLU A 74 -10.26 24.25 6.87
C GLU A 74 -8.95 23.74 6.27
N VAL A 75 -8.90 23.53 4.95
CA VAL A 75 -7.72 22.96 4.26
C VAL A 75 -6.97 24.02 3.48
N LYS A 76 -5.66 24.08 3.65
CA LYS A 76 -4.73 24.76 2.75
C LYS A 76 -4.15 23.72 1.79
N GLY A 77 -4.56 23.76 0.53
CA GLY A 77 -4.17 22.79 -0.48
C GLY A 77 -5.33 21.94 -1.01
N THR A 78 -4.99 20.81 -1.55
CA THR A 78 -5.96 19.88 -2.17
C THR A 78 -5.68 18.44 -1.73
N ILE A 79 -6.73 17.71 -1.39
CA ILE A 79 -6.65 16.26 -1.20
C ILE A 79 -7.26 15.58 -2.43
N LEU A 80 -6.48 14.73 -3.07
CA LEU A 80 -6.95 13.80 -4.10
C LEU A 80 -7.05 12.41 -3.48
N ALA A 81 -8.21 11.77 -3.51
CA ALA A 81 -8.39 10.48 -2.87
C ALA A 81 -9.02 9.45 -3.82
N ILE A 82 -8.31 8.33 -4.01
CA ILE A 82 -8.76 7.15 -4.75
C ILE A 82 -9.01 6.02 -3.75
N PRO A 83 -10.25 5.78 -3.32
CA PRO A 83 -10.55 4.71 -2.37
C PRO A 83 -10.41 3.30 -2.97
N VAL A 84 -10.56 3.16 -4.29
CA VAL A 84 -10.44 1.89 -5.01
C VAL A 84 -9.66 2.12 -6.31
N ALA A 85 -8.36 1.84 -6.29
CA ALA A 85 -7.50 2.02 -7.46
C ALA A 85 -7.68 0.88 -8.50
N ASN A 86 -7.96 -0.34 -8.03
CA ASN A 86 -8.18 -1.51 -8.88
C ASN A 86 -9.59 -2.08 -8.71
N PRO A 87 -10.61 -1.55 -9.39
CA PRO A 87 -12.00 -2.02 -9.27
C PRO A 87 -12.19 -3.48 -9.68
N LEU A 88 -11.39 -3.99 -10.61
CA LEU A 88 -11.46 -5.39 -11.05
C LEU A 88 -11.00 -6.34 -9.94
N ALA A 89 -9.82 -6.12 -9.40
CA ALA A 89 -9.31 -6.91 -8.27
C ALA A 89 -10.18 -6.76 -7.02
N PHE A 90 -10.68 -5.54 -6.76
CA PHE A 90 -11.56 -5.24 -5.63
C PHE A 90 -12.87 -6.04 -5.68
N SER A 91 -13.53 -6.10 -6.83
CA SER A 91 -14.77 -6.85 -7.03
C SER A 91 -14.61 -8.35 -6.77
N HIS A 92 -13.42 -8.89 -7.03
CA HIS A 92 -13.10 -10.30 -6.83
C HIS A 92 -12.39 -10.58 -5.49
N LYS A 93 -12.07 -9.53 -4.71
CA LYS A 93 -11.30 -9.63 -3.45
C LYS A 93 -9.97 -10.36 -3.66
N THR A 94 -9.32 -10.11 -4.79
CA THR A 94 -8.03 -10.70 -5.18
C THR A 94 -6.92 -9.67 -5.10
N ARG A 95 -5.67 -10.16 -5.01
CA ARG A 95 -4.50 -9.27 -5.06
C ARG A 95 -4.37 -8.59 -6.42
N VAL A 96 -4.64 -9.30 -7.48
CA VAL A 96 -4.41 -8.89 -8.88
C VAL A 96 -5.70 -8.85 -9.65
N SER A 97 -5.75 -8.10 -10.75
CA SER A 97 -6.90 -8.08 -11.66
C SER A 97 -7.07 -9.46 -12.30
N PRO A 98 -8.31 -9.96 -12.41
CA PRO A 98 -8.56 -11.14 -13.22
C PRO A 98 -8.36 -10.78 -14.69
N ASN A 99 -7.49 -11.52 -15.38
CA ASN A 99 -7.20 -11.33 -16.80
C ASN A 99 -7.80 -12.45 -17.62
N PRO A 100 -8.18 -12.17 -18.88
CA PRO A 100 -8.43 -13.22 -19.86
C PRO A 100 -7.19 -14.11 -20.01
N PRO A 101 -7.35 -15.42 -20.19
CA PRO A 101 -6.22 -16.36 -20.33
C PRO A 101 -5.28 -16.03 -21.49
N GLU A 102 -5.78 -15.37 -22.52
CA GLU A 102 -5.04 -14.98 -23.71
C GLU A 102 -4.18 -13.72 -23.53
N GLU A 103 -4.43 -12.92 -22.48
CA GLU A 103 -3.65 -11.72 -22.19
C GLU A 103 -2.32 -12.08 -21.51
N THR A 104 -1.36 -12.56 -22.29
CA THR A 104 -0.02 -12.93 -21.81
C THR A 104 0.85 -11.75 -21.38
N VAL A 105 0.42 -10.53 -21.66
CA VAL A 105 1.22 -9.31 -21.49
C VAL A 105 0.79 -8.48 -20.29
N ASP A 106 -0.37 -8.77 -19.71
CA ASP A 106 -0.83 -8.07 -18.54
C ASP A 106 -0.26 -8.74 -17.28
N PHE A 107 0.56 -8.00 -16.57
CA PHE A 107 1.06 -8.43 -15.28
C PHE A 107 -0.03 -8.47 -14.21
N ALA A 108 -1.29 -8.25 -14.53
CA ALA A 108 -2.47 -8.29 -13.65
C ALA A 108 -2.35 -7.50 -12.33
N ASN A 109 -1.13 -7.26 -11.88
CA ASN A 109 -0.83 -6.51 -10.67
C ASN A 109 -0.70 -5.02 -11.00
N LEU A 110 -1.74 -4.23 -10.68
CA LEU A 110 -1.75 -2.80 -10.94
C LEU A 110 -0.51 -2.10 -10.36
N ASN A 111 -0.08 -2.51 -9.16
CA ASN A 111 1.10 -1.94 -8.50
C ASN A 111 2.45 -2.47 -9.02
N ARG A 112 2.49 -2.92 -10.28
CA ARG A 112 3.71 -3.33 -11.01
C ARG A 112 3.75 -2.80 -12.43
N VAL A 113 2.73 -2.02 -12.85
CA VAL A 113 2.59 -1.57 -14.25
C VAL A 113 2.58 -0.05 -14.42
N PHE A 114 2.90 0.71 -13.39
CA PHE A 114 3.05 2.17 -13.54
C PHE A 114 4.28 2.53 -14.38
N PRO A 115 4.15 3.54 -15.26
CA PRO A 115 3.05 4.48 -15.47
C PRO A 115 1.91 3.98 -16.38
N GLY A 116 1.84 2.72 -16.77
CA GLY A 116 0.79 2.18 -17.63
C GLY A 116 0.99 2.38 -19.13
N ARG A 117 2.10 3.00 -19.55
CA ARG A 117 2.48 3.17 -20.97
C ARG A 117 3.82 2.52 -21.22
N ARG A 118 3.93 1.81 -22.31
CA ARG A 118 5.20 1.26 -22.77
C ARG A 118 6.01 2.35 -23.48
N SER A 119 7.26 2.49 -23.07
CA SER A 119 8.22 3.33 -23.81
C SER A 119 8.75 2.62 -25.06
N THR A 120 8.67 1.29 -25.10
CA THR A 120 9.14 0.46 -26.22
C THR A 120 8.24 -0.75 -26.39
N PRO A 121 7.80 -1.13 -27.60
CA PRO A 121 7.08 -2.37 -27.86
C PRO A 121 7.96 -3.57 -27.48
N LEU A 122 7.45 -4.51 -26.66
CA LEU A 122 8.17 -5.75 -26.36
C LEU A 122 8.23 -6.72 -27.56
N PHE A 123 7.27 -6.60 -28.47
CA PHE A 123 7.20 -7.39 -29.71
C PHE A 123 6.76 -6.42 -30.80
N GLY A 124 7.67 -5.95 -31.66
CA GLY A 124 7.41 -5.14 -32.85
C GLY A 124 6.08 -4.39 -32.88
N SER A 125 5.56 -3.73 -33.54
CA SER A 125 4.32 -2.99 -33.82
C SER A 125 3.08 -3.22 -32.94
N LEU A 126 3.18 -3.36 -31.59
CA LEU A 126 1.97 -3.23 -30.77
C LEU A 126 1.56 -1.76 -30.72
N GLU A 127 0.48 -1.44 -31.39
CA GLU A 127 -0.13 -0.10 -31.37
C GLU A 127 -0.59 0.24 -29.94
N PRO A 128 -0.72 1.53 -29.58
CA PRO A 128 -1.22 1.97 -28.26
C PRO A 128 -2.62 1.42 -27.90
N THR A 129 -3.33 0.82 -28.84
CA THR A 129 -4.65 0.19 -28.66
C THR A 129 -4.56 -1.18 -27.97
N ASP A 130 -3.40 -1.82 -27.94
CA ASP A 130 -3.20 -3.16 -27.40
C ASP A 130 -2.84 -3.15 -25.91
N ILE A 131 -3.05 -2.02 -25.23
CA ILE A 131 -2.80 -1.87 -23.81
C ILE A 131 -3.91 -2.56 -23.02
N SER A 132 -3.54 -3.47 -22.12
CA SER A 132 -4.48 -4.16 -21.23
C SER A 132 -5.30 -3.21 -20.34
N LEU A 133 -6.40 -3.70 -19.75
CA LEU A 133 -7.22 -2.90 -18.82
C LEU A 133 -6.42 -2.44 -17.62
N THR A 134 -5.52 -3.29 -17.08
CA THR A 134 -4.66 -2.92 -15.94
C THR A 134 -3.70 -1.80 -16.31
N MET A 135 -3.10 -1.83 -17.51
CA MET A 135 -2.26 -0.75 -18.00
C MET A 135 -3.06 0.55 -18.25
N LYS A 136 -4.30 0.45 -18.76
CA LYS A 136 -5.18 1.62 -18.93
C LYS A 136 -5.54 2.24 -17.57
N MET A 137 -5.81 1.41 -16.57
CA MET A 137 -6.02 1.90 -15.20
C MET A 137 -4.80 2.64 -14.67
N ALA A 138 -3.59 2.04 -14.77
CA ALA A 138 -2.34 2.67 -14.35
C ALA A 138 -2.08 3.99 -15.08
N ALA A 139 -2.28 4.04 -16.40
CA ALA A 139 -2.11 5.26 -17.20
C ALA A 139 -3.10 6.35 -16.76
N THR A 140 -4.36 6.01 -16.53
CA THR A 140 -5.39 6.96 -16.08
C THR A 140 -5.06 7.52 -14.69
N ILE A 141 -4.63 6.65 -13.76
CA ILE A 141 -4.17 7.07 -12.42
C ILE A 141 -2.93 7.96 -12.55
N THR A 142 -1.98 7.58 -13.38
CA THR A 142 -0.76 8.38 -13.60
C THR A 142 -1.07 9.81 -14.01
N GLU A 143 -1.91 9.99 -15.04
CA GLU A 143 -2.17 11.32 -15.62
C GLU A 143 -3.09 12.18 -14.75
N ASN A 144 -4.07 11.56 -14.06
CA ASN A 144 -5.09 12.30 -13.35
C ASN A 144 -4.91 12.28 -11.82
N PHE A 145 -3.93 11.55 -11.31
CA PHE A 145 -3.66 11.48 -9.88
C PHE A 145 -2.16 11.63 -9.61
N VAL A 146 -1.30 10.67 -9.99
CA VAL A 146 0.12 10.70 -9.59
C VAL A 146 0.79 12.02 -9.99
N ARG A 147 0.65 12.43 -11.25
CA ARG A 147 1.26 13.67 -11.78
C ARG A 147 0.59 14.97 -11.31
N ARG A 148 -0.47 14.85 -10.50
CA ARG A 148 -1.20 15.99 -9.92
C ARG A 148 -0.88 16.21 -8.45
N CYS A 149 -0.19 15.25 -7.84
CA CYS A 149 0.17 15.29 -6.43
C CYS A 149 1.57 15.86 -6.24
N ASP A 150 1.74 16.58 -5.13
CA ASP A 150 3.06 16.94 -4.60
C ASP A 150 3.57 15.84 -3.66
N TYR A 151 2.66 15.08 -3.02
CA TYR A 151 2.94 13.98 -2.10
C TYR A 151 1.91 12.86 -2.27
N ILE A 152 2.33 11.60 -2.08
CA ILE A 152 1.44 10.44 -2.23
C ILE A 152 1.54 9.50 -1.02
N LEU A 153 0.38 9.07 -0.51
CA LEU A 153 0.21 7.97 0.43
C LEU A 153 -0.53 6.82 -0.28
N ASP A 154 0.18 5.73 -0.53
CA ASP A 154 -0.34 4.50 -1.16
C ASP A 154 -0.54 3.43 -0.11
N PHE A 155 -1.78 3.26 0.36
CA PHE A 155 -2.13 2.35 1.44
C PHE A 155 -2.13 0.91 1.00
N HIS A 156 -1.34 0.11 1.71
CA HIS A 156 -1.21 -1.32 1.55
C HIS A 156 -1.33 -2.08 2.88
N GLY A 157 -1.34 -3.40 2.78
CA GLY A 157 -1.30 -4.28 3.93
C GLY A 157 -1.21 -5.74 3.51
N HIS A 158 -1.36 -6.65 4.46
CA HIS A 158 -1.37 -8.06 4.14
C HIS A 158 -2.71 -8.46 3.51
N GLY A 159 -2.68 -9.36 2.54
CA GLY A 159 -3.86 -10.03 2.03
C GLY A 159 -4.49 -10.97 3.07
N ARG A 160 -5.35 -11.87 2.64
CA ARG A 160 -6.03 -12.82 3.53
C ARG A 160 -5.05 -13.67 4.33
N GLY A 161 -5.37 -13.90 5.60
CA GLY A 161 -4.67 -14.82 6.49
C GLY A 161 -3.41 -14.27 7.13
N GLY A 162 -3.09 -13.00 6.93
CA GLY A 162 -1.93 -12.38 7.54
C GLY A 162 -2.14 -10.94 7.98
N ALA A 163 -1.16 -10.41 8.71
CA ALA A 163 -1.11 -9.01 9.11
C ALA A 163 0.32 -8.46 8.99
N LEU A 164 0.43 -7.14 8.79
CA LEU A 164 1.72 -6.46 8.81
C LEU A 164 1.58 -5.02 9.29
N LYS A 165 2.69 -4.44 9.76
CA LYS A 165 2.80 -3.02 10.06
C LYS A 165 4.20 -2.51 9.76
N LYS A 166 4.31 -1.64 8.80
CA LYS A 166 5.52 -0.85 8.51
C LYS A 166 5.20 0.35 7.63
N MET A 167 6.07 1.33 7.65
CA MET A 167 6.10 2.42 6.68
C MET A 167 7.21 2.18 5.66
N LEU A 168 6.87 2.23 4.39
CA LEU A 168 7.82 2.31 3.27
C LEU A 168 7.80 3.72 2.68
N TYR A 169 8.91 4.14 2.08
CA TYR A 169 9.00 5.40 1.34
C TYR A 169 9.95 5.28 0.15
N ASN A 170 9.79 6.17 -0.83
CA ASN A 170 10.75 6.25 -1.94
C ASN A 170 11.94 7.15 -1.56
N GLY A 171 13.00 7.14 -2.40
CA GLY A 171 14.24 7.87 -2.12
C GLY A 171 14.20 9.38 -2.43
N VAL A 172 13.02 9.96 -2.64
CA VAL A 172 12.88 11.39 -2.94
C VAL A 172 13.04 12.21 -1.66
N ASN A 173 13.64 13.37 -1.79
CA ASN A 173 13.86 14.29 -0.68
C ASN A 173 12.54 14.64 0.03
N GLY A 174 12.49 14.55 1.34
CA GLY A 174 11.28 14.76 2.14
C GLY A 174 10.43 13.49 2.39
N ALA A 175 10.57 12.42 1.60
CA ALA A 175 9.77 11.22 1.79
C ALA A 175 10.08 10.52 3.13
N ALA A 176 11.34 10.46 3.54
CA ALA A 176 11.76 9.89 4.82
C ALA A 176 11.19 10.68 6.01
N GLU A 177 11.19 12.00 5.93
CA GLU A 177 10.64 12.88 6.95
C GLU A 177 9.12 12.67 7.08
N LEU A 178 8.41 12.61 5.97
CA LEU A 178 6.96 12.33 5.97
C LEU A 178 6.63 10.93 6.46
N ALA A 179 7.49 9.93 6.17
CA ALA A 179 7.35 8.58 6.70
C ALA A 179 7.48 8.56 8.24
N HIS A 180 8.42 9.33 8.79
CA HIS A 180 8.55 9.55 10.24
C HIS A 180 7.31 10.24 10.80
N VAL A 181 6.93 11.36 10.22
CA VAL A 181 5.78 12.18 10.65
C VAL A 181 4.45 11.42 10.59
N PHE A 182 4.27 10.50 9.64
CA PHE A 182 3.08 9.65 9.60
C PHE A 182 2.85 8.91 10.94
N GLY A 183 3.92 8.55 11.64
CA GLY A 183 3.83 8.08 13.02
C GLY A 183 3.56 6.59 13.20
N LEU A 184 3.86 5.74 12.19
CA LEU A 184 3.91 4.31 12.44
C LEU A 184 5.15 3.96 13.29
N GLY A 185 4.98 3.01 14.23
CA GLY A 185 6.08 2.59 15.11
C GLY A 185 7.21 1.83 14.41
N ILE A 186 7.06 1.48 13.12
CA ILE A 186 8.05 0.73 12.34
C ILE A 186 8.25 1.38 10.99
N ILE A 187 9.50 1.73 10.66
CA ILE A 187 9.91 2.33 9.38
C ILE A 187 10.93 1.40 8.71
N HIS A 188 10.62 0.99 7.49
CA HIS A 188 11.49 0.16 6.66
C HIS A 188 12.07 0.98 5.52
N ASP A 189 13.39 1.08 5.48
CA ASP A 189 14.14 1.69 4.39
C ASP A 189 14.71 0.62 3.44
N PRO A 190 13.93 0.14 2.46
CA PRO A 190 14.40 -0.86 1.53
C PRO A 190 15.33 -0.28 0.45
N ILE A 191 15.34 1.04 0.27
CA ILE A 191 16.05 1.70 -0.82
C ILE A 191 17.55 1.71 -0.53
N THR A 192 17.94 2.09 0.67
CA THR A 192 19.35 2.03 1.08
C THR A 192 19.85 0.59 1.15
N ALA A 193 19.01 -0.36 1.57
CA ALA A 193 19.36 -1.78 1.62
C ALA A 193 19.51 -2.44 0.24
N SER A 194 18.73 -2.01 -0.75
CA SER A 194 18.76 -2.57 -2.12
C SER A 194 19.73 -1.86 -3.07
N GLY A 195 20.41 -0.81 -2.62
CA GLY A 195 21.35 -0.04 -3.43
C GLY A 195 20.70 0.81 -4.51
N GLY A 196 19.41 1.15 -4.40
CA GLY A 196 18.85 2.23 -5.19
C GLY A 196 17.76 1.91 -6.22
N GLU A 197 17.94 2.30 -7.44
CA GLU A 197 16.93 2.52 -8.45
C GLU A 197 16.17 1.26 -8.92
N TRP A 198 14.87 1.40 -9.12
CA TRP A 198 14.08 0.41 -9.85
C TRP A 198 14.52 0.39 -11.32
N LYS A 199 15.07 -0.74 -11.78
CA LYS A 199 15.65 -0.89 -13.12
C LYS A 199 14.66 -1.32 -14.21
N GLY A 200 13.38 -1.49 -13.90
CA GLY A 200 12.36 -1.92 -14.85
C GLY A 200 11.60 -0.75 -15.50
N ALA A 201 11.09 -0.97 -16.71
CA ALA A 201 10.21 -0.01 -17.40
C ALA A 201 8.84 0.14 -16.69
N TYR A 202 8.46 -0.82 -15.86
CA TYR A 202 7.22 -0.87 -15.07
C TYR A 202 7.56 -1.08 -13.61
N MET A 203 6.82 -0.40 -12.73
CA MET A 203 7.16 -0.35 -11.31
C MET A 203 5.93 -0.11 -10.42
N PRO A 204 6.06 -0.26 -9.09
CA PRO A 204 5.05 0.20 -8.14
C PRO A 204 4.77 1.70 -8.28
N MET A 205 3.57 2.14 -7.89
CA MET A 205 3.17 3.54 -7.98
C MET A 205 4.11 4.49 -7.22
N THR A 206 4.48 4.13 -5.99
CA THR A 206 5.42 4.93 -5.18
C THR A 206 6.83 5.00 -5.78
N SER A 207 7.29 3.91 -6.43
CA SER A 207 8.56 3.92 -7.17
C SER A 207 8.48 4.82 -8.39
N TYR A 208 7.36 4.77 -9.13
CA TYR A 208 7.12 5.66 -10.25
C TYR A 208 7.04 7.13 -9.82
N SER A 209 6.30 7.43 -8.75
CA SER A 209 6.26 8.80 -8.22
C SER A 209 7.67 9.31 -7.89
N GLY A 210 8.50 8.46 -7.28
CA GLY A 210 9.90 8.76 -7.01
C GLY A 210 10.72 9.05 -8.28
N SER A 211 10.52 8.28 -9.35
CA SER A 211 11.24 8.47 -10.62
C SER A 211 10.95 9.81 -11.32
N ILE A 212 9.86 10.48 -10.94
CA ILE A 212 9.48 11.81 -11.42
C ILE A 212 9.58 12.89 -10.35
N GLY A 213 10.27 12.60 -9.22
CA GLY A 213 10.59 13.57 -8.18
C GLY A 213 9.47 13.82 -7.17
N ILE A 214 8.44 12.98 -7.10
CA ILE A 214 7.32 13.11 -6.14
C ILE A 214 7.56 12.20 -4.95
N PRO A 215 7.64 12.75 -3.72
CA PRO A 215 7.72 11.96 -2.49
C PRO A 215 6.50 11.03 -2.35
N GLY A 216 6.77 9.74 -2.24
CA GLY A 216 5.76 8.72 -2.09
C GLY A 216 6.05 7.80 -0.91
N MET A 217 5.00 7.52 -0.14
CA MET A 217 5.05 6.64 1.02
C MET A 217 4.00 5.55 0.89
N ALA A 218 4.33 4.37 1.37
CA ALA A 218 3.41 3.25 1.44
C ALA A 218 3.21 2.82 2.91
N PRO A 219 2.15 3.32 3.55
CA PRO A 219 1.72 2.78 4.84
C PRO A 219 1.18 1.37 4.65
N GLU A 220 1.90 0.41 5.17
CA GLU A 220 1.56 -1.00 5.15
C GLU A 220 0.98 -1.37 6.52
N ILE A 221 -0.34 -1.42 6.67
CA ILE A 221 -1.01 -1.56 7.97
C ILE A 221 -2.06 -2.66 7.92
N GLY A 222 -1.96 -3.66 8.80
CA GLY A 222 -3.02 -4.63 9.03
C GLY A 222 -3.11 -5.75 8.01
N GLY A 223 -4.27 -6.34 7.92
CA GLY A 223 -4.62 -7.45 7.03
C GLY A 223 -6.12 -7.61 6.89
N ALA A 224 -6.54 -8.36 5.89
CA ALA A 224 -7.96 -8.52 5.58
C ALA A 224 -8.63 -9.61 6.42
N SER A 225 -9.91 -9.36 6.77
CA SER A 225 -10.80 -10.35 7.38
C SER A 225 -10.39 -10.81 8.78
N HIS A 226 -9.88 -9.89 9.59
CA HIS A 226 -9.66 -10.10 11.02
C HIS A 226 -10.88 -9.67 11.85
N SER A 227 -10.67 -9.24 13.07
CA SER A 227 -11.74 -8.78 13.95
C SER A 227 -12.06 -7.29 13.72
N GLU A 228 -13.31 -6.88 14.02
CA GLU A 228 -13.69 -5.47 13.95
C GLU A 228 -12.82 -4.56 14.86
N PRO A 229 -12.43 -4.95 16.09
CA PRO A 229 -11.48 -4.16 16.87
C PRO A 229 -10.13 -3.97 16.19
N PHE A 230 -9.59 -5.02 15.56
CA PHE A 230 -8.33 -4.95 14.81
C PHE A 230 -8.44 -3.98 13.63
N GLU A 231 -9.51 -4.09 12.83
CA GLU A 231 -9.72 -3.20 11.68
C GLU A 231 -9.95 -1.73 12.10
N LYS A 232 -10.64 -1.48 13.22
CA LYS A 232 -10.79 -0.13 13.79
C LYS A 232 -9.45 0.47 14.21
N GLU A 233 -8.57 -0.32 14.79
CA GLU A 233 -7.24 0.16 15.16
C GLU A 233 -6.37 0.46 13.92
N CYS A 234 -6.45 -0.37 12.87
CA CYS A 234 -5.82 -0.09 11.58
C CYS A 234 -6.32 1.23 10.98
N GLU A 235 -7.65 1.45 11.01
CA GLU A 235 -8.29 2.70 10.57
C GLU A 235 -7.80 3.89 11.39
N ARG A 236 -7.74 3.76 12.72
CA ARG A 236 -7.26 4.81 13.64
C ARG A 236 -5.82 5.21 13.30
N LEU A 237 -4.93 4.23 13.14
CA LEU A 237 -3.53 4.47 12.77
C LEU A 237 -3.41 5.16 11.40
N GLY A 238 -4.17 4.69 10.42
CA GLY A 238 -4.18 5.29 9.09
C GLY A 238 -4.69 6.74 9.09
N VAL A 239 -5.80 7.01 9.79
CA VAL A 239 -6.37 8.36 9.89
C VAL A 239 -5.44 9.31 10.63
N GLN A 240 -4.87 8.86 11.77
CA GLN A 240 -3.91 9.67 12.53
C GLN A 240 -2.69 10.01 11.67
N GLY A 241 -2.14 9.02 10.94
CA GLY A 241 -0.99 9.25 10.08
C GLY A 241 -1.26 10.25 8.95
N VAL A 242 -2.44 10.18 8.29
CA VAL A 242 -2.81 11.18 7.29
C VAL A 242 -2.93 12.58 7.91
N ARG A 243 -3.56 12.71 9.08
CA ARG A 243 -3.69 13.99 9.78
C ARG A 243 -2.34 14.56 10.19
N ASN A 244 -1.41 13.72 10.67
CA ASN A 244 -0.04 14.12 10.97
C ASN A 244 0.66 14.70 9.72
N VAL A 245 0.55 14.00 8.58
CA VAL A 245 1.14 14.45 7.30
C VAL A 245 0.49 15.76 6.86
N MET A 246 -0.84 15.90 6.95
CA MET A 246 -1.53 17.16 6.62
C MET A 246 -1.07 18.31 7.50
N ALA A 247 -0.92 18.10 8.81
CA ALA A 247 -0.43 19.11 9.74
C ALA A 247 1.03 19.50 9.43
N HIS A 248 1.91 18.54 9.19
CA HIS A 248 3.30 18.78 8.82
C HIS A 248 3.41 19.60 7.53
N LEU A 249 2.59 19.30 6.54
CA LEU A 249 2.50 20.04 5.28
C LEU A 249 1.77 21.39 5.42
N LYS A 250 1.37 21.75 6.64
CA LYS A 250 0.61 22.97 6.96
C LYS A 250 -0.73 23.07 6.20
N MET A 251 -1.30 21.93 5.87
CA MET A 251 -2.62 21.84 5.25
C MET A 251 -3.75 22.01 6.25
N THR A 252 -3.51 21.66 7.52
CA THR A 252 -4.47 21.78 8.63
C THR A 252 -3.76 22.12 9.93
N GLU A 253 -4.51 22.58 10.93
CA GLU A 253 -3.99 22.95 12.28
C GLU A 253 -4.06 21.77 13.28
N HIS A 254 -4.00 20.51 12.82
CA HIS A 254 -3.99 19.37 13.72
C HIS A 254 -2.65 19.27 14.48
N GLU A 255 -2.72 18.76 15.71
CA GLU A 255 -1.53 18.38 16.45
C GLU A 255 -0.91 17.10 15.85
N ILE A 256 0.41 17.11 15.69
CA ILE A 256 1.14 15.91 15.24
C ILE A 256 1.32 14.98 16.45
N VAL A 257 0.78 13.78 16.35
CA VAL A 257 0.86 12.76 17.40
C VAL A 257 1.77 11.63 16.93
N LEU A 258 2.94 11.53 17.54
CA LEU A 258 3.93 10.49 17.25
C LEU A 258 4.00 9.47 18.38
N PRO A 259 4.40 8.22 18.11
CA PRO A 259 4.79 7.29 19.16
C PRO A 259 6.08 7.79 19.84
N GLU A 260 6.28 7.38 21.10
CA GLU A 260 7.49 7.74 21.87
C GLU A 260 8.79 7.36 21.15
N LYS A 261 8.77 6.23 20.45
CA LYS A 261 9.91 5.73 19.66
C LYS A 261 9.42 5.08 18.39
N GLN A 262 10.24 5.14 17.35
CA GLN A 262 10.04 4.42 16.10
C GLN A 262 11.25 3.52 15.82
N PHE A 263 10.95 2.31 15.37
CA PHE A 263 11.96 1.32 15.00
C PHE A 263 12.28 1.46 13.51
N TYR A 264 13.49 1.90 13.22
CA TYR A 264 14.00 2.04 11.86
C TYR A 264 14.89 0.86 11.50
N PHE A 265 14.62 0.18 10.40
CA PHE A 265 15.39 -0.96 9.94
C PHE A 265 15.56 -0.99 8.42
N ARG A 266 16.60 -1.70 7.94
CA ARG A 266 16.86 -1.95 6.52
C ARG A 266 16.78 -3.42 6.16
N ARG A 267 17.31 -4.28 7.01
CA ARG A 267 17.32 -5.73 6.78
C ARG A 267 16.11 -6.40 7.41
N ALA A 268 15.40 -7.18 6.61
CA ALA A 268 14.24 -7.91 7.04
C ALA A 268 14.14 -9.27 6.34
N PRO A 269 14.81 -10.30 6.85
CA PRO A 269 14.73 -11.63 6.27
C PRO A 269 13.31 -12.19 6.39
N HIS A 270 12.85 -12.75 5.26
CA HIS A 270 11.58 -13.44 5.18
C HIS A 270 11.76 -14.91 5.56
N VAL A 271 10.83 -15.43 6.36
CA VAL A 271 10.68 -16.87 6.61
C VAL A 271 9.91 -17.45 5.43
N ARG A 272 10.51 -18.42 4.74
CA ARG A 272 9.91 -19.11 3.60
C ARG A 272 9.75 -20.58 3.89
N ALA A 273 8.58 -21.12 3.58
CA ALA A 273 8.35 -22.56 3.65
C ALA A 273 9.11 -23.28 2.54
N THR A 274 9.77 -24.37 2.86
CA THR A 274 10.37 -25.27 1.87
C THR A 274 9.30 -26.13 1.21
N ASN A 275 8.30 -26.54 2.00
CA ASN A 275 7.20 -27.39 1.57
C ASN A 275 5.90 -26.60 1.48
N GLY A 276 5.07 -26.93 0.50
CA GLY A 276 3.68 -26.49 0.50
C GLY A 276 2.86 -27.29 1.50
N GLY A 277 1.91 -26.63 2.17
CA GLY A 277 1.09 -27.30 3.18
C GLY A 277 0.11 -26.39 3.90
N TYR A 278 -0.39 -26.84 5.02
CA TYR A 278 -1.25 -26.07 5.91
C TYR A 278 -0.46 -25.52 7.10
N LEU A 279 -0.39 -24.20 7.21
CA LEU A 279 0.31 -23.51 8.30
C LEU A 279 -0.57 -23.43 9.55
N VAL A 280 -0.06 -23.94 10.67
CA VAL A 280 -0.56 -23.67 12.03
C VAL A 280 0.43 -22.70 12.69
N SER A 281 -0.02 -21.48 12.90
CA SER A 281 0.84 -20.39 13.38
C SER A 281 0.82 -20.28 14.92
N ASN A 282 1.96 -19.91 15.49
CA ASN A 282 2.09 -19.50 16.90
C ASN A 282 1.93 -17.98 17.07
N MET A 283 1.52 -17.28 16.01
CA MET A 283 1.34 -15.84 15.97
C MET A 283 -0.14 -15.46 15.90
N VAL A 284 -0.44 -14.24 16.31
CA VAL A 284 -1.76 -13.61 16.14
C VAL A 284 -1.60 -12.29 15.37
N PRO A 285 -2.67 -11.75 14.75
CA PRO A 285 -2.58 -10.54 13.93
C PRO A 285 -1.96 -9.34 14.65
N GLU A 286 -2.23 -9.23 15.94
CA GLU A 286 -1.75 -8.14 16.80
C GLU A 286 -0.24 -8.20 17.07
N ASP A 287 0.43 -9.33 16.84
CA ASP A 287 1.88 -9.49 17.07
C ASP A 287 2.73 -8.53 16.23
N VAL A 288 2.19 -8.03 15.12
CA VAL A 288 2.84 -6.98 14.31
C VAL A 288 2.69 -5.57 14.92
N GLY A 289 2.10 -5.45 16.10
CA GLY A 289 1.97 -4.19 16.82
C GLY A 289 0.73 -3.35 16.45
N ILE A 290 -0.35 -3.98 15.99
CA ILE A 290 -1.65 -3.35 15.85
C ILE A 290 -2.37 -3.44 17.21
N GLY A 291 -2.60 -2.27 17.83
CA GLY A 291 -3.29 -2.19 19.13
C GLY A 291 -2.50 -2.69 20.36
N ARG A 292 -1.26 -3.14 20.16
CA ARG A 292 -0.33 -3.53 21.25
C ARG A 292 1.13 -3.39 20.79
N PRO A 293 2.12 -3.49 21.70
CA PRO A 293 3.53 -3.50 21.32
C PRO A 293 3.84 -4.61 20.31
N THR A 294 4.70 -4.30 19.36
CA THR A 294 5.21 -5.28 18.38
C THR A 294 5.97 -6.39 19.11
N ARG A 295 5.71 -7.63 18.74
CA ARG A 295 6.35 -8.79 19.34
C ARG A 295 7.82 -8.88 18.94
N GLU A 296 8.68 -9.02 19.93
CA GLU A 296 10.07 -9.44 19.75
C GLU A 296 10.12 -10.96 19.56
N VAL A 297 11.04 -11.42 18.74
CA VAL A 297 11.31 -12.84 18.51
C VAL A 297 12.80 -13.10 18.59
N SER A 298 13.16 -14.29 19.08
CA SER A 298 14.55 -14.73 19.13
C SER A 298 14.88 -15.63 17.94
N LYS A 299 16.11 -15.58 17.45
CA LYS A 299 16.60 -16.47 16.39
C LYS A 299 16.37 -17.92 16.77
N GLY A 300 15.74 -18.68 15.87
CA GLY A 300 15.40 -20.09 16.07
C GLY A 300 14.05 -20.33 16.75
N GLU A 301 13.37 -19.30 17.24
CA GLU A 301 12.02 -19.39 17.79
C GLU A 301 11.05 -19.95 16.74
N VAL A 302 10.22 -20.94 17.11
CA VAL A 302 9.21 -21.52 16.21
C VAL A 302 8.03 -20.57 16.09
N LEU A 303 7.79 -20.07 14.90
CA LEU A 303 6.71 -19.14 14.57
C LEU A 303 5.45 -19.86 14.06
N GLY A 304 5.60 -21.10 13.62
CA GLY A 304 4.51 -21.95 13.17
C GLY A 304 5.03 -23.26 12.60
N THR A 305 4.09 -24.18 12.36
CA THR A 305 4.37 -25.52 11.81
C THR A 305 3.56 -25.73 10.56
N VAL A 306 4.18 -26.26 9.52
CA VAL A 306 3.55 -26.64 8.25
C VAL A 306 3.24 -28.14 8.28
N TYR A 307 1.98 -28.48 8.02
CA TYR A 307 1.49 -29.85 7.96
C TYR A 307 1.08 -30.20 6.54
N ASP A 308 1.30 -31.46 6.16
CA ASP A 308 0.75 -32.03 4.94
C ASP A 308 -0.80 -32.08 5.04
N PRO A 309 -1.55 -31.45 4.13
CA PRO A 309 -3.00 -31.45 4.20
C PRO A 309 -3.67 -32.80 3.88
N TYR A 310 -2.90 -33.78 3.35
CA TYR A 310 -3.39 -35.11 3.00
C TYR A 310 -2.99 -36.17 4.02
N THR A 311 -1.72 -36.19 4.44
CA THR A 311 -1.23 -37.17 5.42
C THR A 311 -1.37 -36.71 6.87
N LEU A 312 -1.55 -35.41 7.09
CA LEU A 312 -1.65 -34.71 8.37
C LEU A 312 -0.34 -34.75 9.19
N GLU A 313 0.76 -35.14 8.57
CA GLU A 313 2.07 -35.18 9.20
C GLU A 313 2.73 -33.79 9.21
N GLU A 314 3.57 -33.54 10.23
CA GLU A 314 4.42 -32.37 10.29
C GLU A 314 5.47 -32.43 9.19
N LEU A 315 5.54 -31.37 8.35
CA LEU A 315 6.53 -31.25 7.28
C LEU A 315 7.74 -30.43 7.71
N GLU A 316 7.48 -29.27 8.35
CA GLU A 316 8.55 -28.39 8.80
C GLU A 316 8.08 -27.37 9.83
N GLN A 317 9.02 -26.85 10.63
CA GLN A 317 8.82 -25.72 11.52
C GLN A 317 9.41 -24.45 10.91
N LEU A 318 8.59 -23.40 10.82
CA LEU A 318 9.04 -22.08 10.40
C LEU A 318 9.65 -21.35 11.61
N LYS A 319 10.94 -21.02 11.52
CA LYS A 319 11.70 -20.44 12.63
C LYS A 319 12.16 -19.02 12.31
N ALA A 320 12.20 -18.16 13.32
CA ALA A 320 12.75 -16.81 13.19
C ALA A 320 14.23 -16.88 12.74
N PRO A 321 14.62 -16.19 11.67
CA PRO A 321 15.97 -16.26 11.12
C PRO A 321 16.98 -15.40 11.90
N VAL A 322 16.49 -14.42 12.64
CA VAL A 322 17.27 -13.43 13.40
C VAL A 322 16.53 -13.05 14.69
N ASP A 323 17.25 -12.42 15.61
CA ASP A 323 16.63 -11.66 16.71
C ASP A 323 16.06 -10.36 16.16
N GLY A 324 14.82 -10.01 16.50
CA GLY A 324 14.21 -8.82 15.93
C GLY A 324 12.74 -8.59 16.25
N LEU A 325 12.12 -7.65 15.53
CA LEU A 325 10.69 -7.35 15.64
C LEU A 325 9.89 -8.03 14.53
N LEU A 326 8.81 -8.70 14.91
CA LEU A 326 7.86 -9.30 13.96
C LEU A 326 6.99 -8.22 13.33
N TYR A 327 7.22 -7.84 12.09
CA TYR A 327 6.41 -6.83 11.41
C TYR A 327 5.45 -7.37 10.35
N MET A 328 5.60 -8.61 9.96
CA MET A 328 4.69 -9.32 9.05
C MET A 328 4.50 -10.76 9.51
N CYS A 329 3.26 -11.20 9.63
CA CYS A 329 2.93 -12.56 10.03
C CYS A 329 1.81 -13.14 9.19
N GLN A 330 1.97 -14.39 8.79
CA GLN A 330 0.93 -15.26 8.28
C GLN A 330 0.31 -16.01 9.45
N ILE A 331 -0.99 -15.86 9.66
CA ILE A 331 -1.67 -16.43 10.85
C ILE A 331 -2.07 -17.88 10.63
N SER A 332 -2.57 -18.19 9.45
CA SER A 332 -3.04 -19.55 9.14
C SER A 332 -3.31 -19.68 7.64
N GLY A 333 -3.58 -20.91 7.22
CA GLY A 333 -4.04 -21.23 5.88
C GLY A 333 -3.01 -21.99 5.06
N LEU A 334 -3.29 -22.08 3.78
CA LEU A 334 -2.40 -22.75 2.84
C LEU A 334 -1.17 -21.88 2.58
N ILE A 335 -0.02 -22.52 2.60
CA ILE A 335 1.27 -21.95 2.21
C ILE A 335 1.86 -22.77 1.08
N GLU A 336 2.38 -22.10 0.07
CA GLU A 336 3.05 -22.77 -1.05
C GLU A 336 4.53 -22.96 -0.73
N ALA A 337 5.16 -23.94 -1.41
CA ALA A 337 6.61 -24.08 -1.38
C ALA A 337 7.27 -22.77 -1.85
N GLN A 338 8.28 -22.29 -1.11
CA GLN A 338 8.89 -20.96 -1.26
C GLN A 338 7.94 -19.79 -0.94
N GLY A 339 6.70 -20.08 -0.52
CA GLY A 339 5.78 -19.09 0.03
C GLY A 339 6.29 -18.52 1.34
N GLY A 340 5.91 -17.29 1.64
CA GLY A 340 6.25 -16.64 2.90
C GLY A 340 5.28 -15.50 3.16
N GLY A 341 4.90 -15.36 4.39
CA GLY A 341 4.07 -14.28 4.89
C GLY A 341 4.54 -13.83 6.27
N ILE A 342 5.78 -14.23 6.62
CA ILE A 342 6.40 -13.93 7.92
C ILE A 342 7.71 -13.19 7.65
N ALA A 343 7.94 -12.07 8.33
CA ALA A 343 9.20 -11.35 8.25
C ALA A 343 9.53 -10.66 9.57
N VAL A 344 10.81 -10.66 9.88
CA VAL A 344 11.38 -10.13 11.11
C VAL A 344 12.33 -8.98 10.76
N ALA A 345 12.12 -7.82 11.35
CA ALA A 345 13.05 -6.69 11.25
C ALA A 345 14.25 -6.95 12.15
N ASP A 346 15.43 -7.04 11.56
CA ASP A 346 16.66 -7.47 12.21
C ASP A 346 17.21 -6.40 13.19
N PHE A 347 17.49 -6.79 14.43
CA PHE A 347 18.08 -5.88 15.41
C PHE A 347 19.51 -5.44 15.06
N GLU A 348 20.26 -6.26 14.31
CA GLU A 348 21.64 -5.92 13.92
C GLU A 348 21.72 -4.79 12.87
N ASP A 349 20.67 -4.62 12.04
CA ASP A 349 20.61 -3.56 11.01
C ASP A 349 19.41 -2.63 11.24
N SER A 350 19.32 -2.15 12.47
CA SER A 350 18.21 -1.31 12.92
C SER A 350 18.65 -0.31 13.99
N LYS A 351 17.75 0.63 14.26
CA LYS A 351 17.89 1.59 15.37
C LYS A 351 16.52 2.07 15.84
N TRP A 352 16.45 2.46 17.10
CA TRP A 352 15.35 3.26 17.59
C TRP A 352 15.62 4.74 17.31
N ILE A 353 14.63 5.47 16.88
CA ILE A 353 14.62 6.92 16.69
C ILE A 353 13.53 7.52 17.58
N GLU A 354 13.86 8.65 18.23
CA GLU A 354 12.97 9.47 19.05
C GLU A 354 12.25 10.50 18.21
#